data_0827884152f86bb286a55ff0f6a0b46f
#
_entry.id   0827884152f86bb286a55ff0f6a0b46f
#
_cell.length_a   1.000
_cell.length_b   1.000
_cell.length_c   1.000
_cell.angle_alpha   90.00
_cell.angle_beta   90.00
_cell.angle_gamma   90.00
#
_symmetry.space_group_name_H-M   'P 1'
#
loop_
_entity.id
_entity.type
_entity.pdbx_description
1 polymer ?
#
loop_
_entity_poly.entity_id
_entity_poly.type
_entity_poly.pdbx_seq_one_letter_code
_entity_poly.pdbx_strand_id
1 'polypeptide(L)'
;MGSEMCIRDRHDGLRLKKKARRLRRETGDDRYKAPIEMRHVELTKMVGTVLGKPLKIFFTEPMLILVTIYMSFVYGTLYLFFVAYPIVFELMHGLSSGAEGLMFLGFSVGSFIGAFYCIFVDQRMYESKRQRHGSDLAPEVRLYTCMIAAPLLTISLFWFAWTSYPSISFWSPLVAGGMFGTATLFIFLSLLTYITEVYLANAASAIAANTVVRSAFGAGFPMFGQQMYETLKPRWATCVLAFIALAMFPIPFVFYRYGHVIRSWSKNAMSEL
;
A
#
# COMPACT_ATOMS: atom_id res chain seq x y z
N MET A 1 -9.56 -18.65 -9.60
CA MET A 1 -9.43 -20.06 -9.14
C MET A 1 -8.69 -20.21 -7.80
N GLY A 2 -7.63 -19.47 -7.51
CA GLY A 2 -6.87 -19.62 -6.24
C GLY A 2 -7.61 -19.20 -4.96
N SER A 3 -8.43 -18.17 -4.98
CA SER A 3 -9.17 -17.71 -3.80
C SER A 3 -10.31 -18.64 -3.40
N GLU A 4 -11.00 -19.24 -4.36
CA GLU A 4 -12.05 -20.21 -4.10
C GLU A 4 -11.50 -21.53 -3.55
N MET A 5 -10.31 -21.94 -4.01
CA MET A 5 -9.64 -23.14 -3.51
C MET A 5 -9.20 -22.96 -2.05
N CYS A 6 -8.67 -21.80 -1.67
CA CYS A 6 -8.26 -21.50 -0.30
C CYS A 6 -9.46 -21.38 0.68
N ILE A 7 -10.59 -20.83 0.23
CA ILE A 7 -11.84 -20.75 1.01
C ILE A 7 -12.42 -22.16 1.15
N ARG A 8 -12.40 -22.97 0.09
CA ARG A 8 -12.88 -24.36 0.08
C ARG A 8 -12.07 -25.24 1.04
N ASP A 9 -10.75 -25.14 1.03
CA ASP A 9 -9.87 -25.87 1.96
C ASP A 9 -10.14 -25.51 3.44
N ARG A 10 -10.42 -24.23 3.74
CA ARG A 10 -10.74 -23.79 5.09
C ARG A 10 -12.11 -24.31 5.57
N HIS A 11 -13.11 -24.34 4.69
CA HIS A 11 -14.43 -24.91 4.97
C HIS A 11 -14.39 -26.43 5.13
N ASP A 12 -13.58 -27.12 4.33
CA ASP A 12 -13.43 -28.57 4.42
C ASP A 12 -12.70 -28.98 5.72
N GLY A 13 -11.70 -28.22 6.17
CA GLY A 13 -11.05 -28.44 7.45
C GLY A 13 -12.00 -28.32 8.66
N LEU A 14 -12.90 -27.34 8.64
CA LEU A 14 -13.94 -27.16 9.69
C LEU A 14 -15.01 -28.24 9.64
N ARG A 15 -15.42 -28.68 8.45
CA ARG A 15 -16.36 -29.80 8.27
C ARG A 15 -15.77 -31.11 8.78
N LEU A 16 -14.52 -31.39 8.47
CA LEU A 16 -13.80 -32.56 8.95
C LEU A 16 -13.65 -32.56 10.48
N LYS A 17 -13.40 -31.39 11.08
CA LYS A 17 -13.37 -31.24 12.54
C LYS A 17 -14.72 -31.52 13.20
N LYS A 18 -15.82 -31.01 12.62
CA LYS A 18 -17.16 -31.30 13.10
C LYS A 18 -17.50 -32.79 12.96
N LYS A 19 -17.14 -33.42 11.84
CA LYS A 19 -17.36 -34.84 11.58
C LYS A 19 -16.55 -35.72 12.56
N ALA A 20 -15.30 -35.39 12.80
CA ALA A 20 -14.45 -36.10 13.77
C ALA A 20 -15.00 -36.00 15.19
N ARG A 21 -15.50 -34.83 15.62
CA ARG A 21 -16.16 -34.66 16.93
C ARG A 21 -17.45 -35.46 17.05
N ARG A 22 -18.24 -35.54 15.98
CA ARG A 22 -19.47 -36.34 15.95
C ARG A 22 -19.17 -37.83 16.06
N LEU A 23 -18.19 -38.33 15.30
CA LEU A 23 -17.77 -39.73 15.34
C LEU A 23 -17.22 -40.09 16.72
N ARG A 24 -16.43 -39.25 17.38
CA ARG A 24 -15.97 -39.47 18.76
C ARG A 24 -17.13 -39.57 19.76
N ARG A 25 -18.20 -38.81 19.58
CA ARG A 25 -19.39 -38.90 20.46
C ARG A 25 -20.22 -40.15 20.21
N GLU A 26 -20.28 -40.63 18.97
CA GLU A 26 -21.07 -41.80 18.58
C GLU A 26 -20.35 -43.12 18.86
N THR A 27 -18.99 -43.15 18.74
CA THR A 27 -18.20 -44.37 18.85
C THR A 27 -17.43 -44.47 20.18
N GLY A 28 -17.29 -43.39 20.95
CA GLY A 28 -16.45 -43.34 22.16
C GLY A 28 -14.96 -43.50 21.89
N ASP A 29 -14.49 -43.47 20.62
CA ASP A 29 -13.11 -43.71 20.23
C ASP A 29 -12.39 -42.40 19.91
N ASP A 30 -11.38 -42.06 20.72
CA ASP A 30 -10.55 -40.83 20.57
C ASP A 30 -9.58 -40.86 19.38
N ARG A 31 -9.51 -41.96 18.63
CA ARG A 31 -8.66 -42.09 17.44
C ARG A 31 -9.15 -41.23 16.27
N TYR A 32 -10.43 -40.89 16.23
CA TYR A 32 -10.99 -40.01 15.19
C TYR A 32 -10.57 -38.56 15.39
N LYS A 33 -9.39 -38.20 14.86
CA LYS A 33 -8.84 -36.83 14.89
C LYS A 33 -8.88 -36.22 13.49
N ALA A 34 -9.36 -34.99 13.39
CA ALA A 34 -9.24 -34.26 12.12
C ALA A 34 -7.79 -33.84 11.87
N PRO A 35 -7.31 -33.77 10.61
CA PRO A 35 -5.93 -33.33 10.29
C PRO A 35 -5.57 -31.98 10.92
N ILE A 36 -6.56 -31.10 11.09
CA ILE A 36 -6.38 -29.79 11.75
C ILE A 36 -6.14 -29.90 13.26
N GLU A 37 -6.60 -30.98 13.92
CA GLU A 37 -6.40 -31.26 15.35
C GLU A 37 -5.05 -31.95 15.61
N MET A 38 -4.47 -32.62 14.60
CA MET A 38 -3.15 -33.24 14.69
C MET A 38 -2.00 -32.23 14.49
N ARG A 39 -2.27 -31.06 13.94
CA ARG A 39 -1.30 -29.98 13.88
C ARG A 39 -1.15 -29.36 15.26
N HIS A 40 -0.29 -29.92 16.09
CA HIS A 40 0.29 -29.20 17.22
C HIS A 40 1.11 -28.03 16.67
N VAL A 41 0.44 -26.89 16.49
CA VAL A 41 1.13 -25.65 16.13
C VAL A 41 1.79 -25.16 17.40
N GLU A 42 3.07 -25.49 17.58
CA GLU A 42 3.88 -24.84 18.61
C GLU A 42 3.82 -23.33 18.35
N LEU A 43 3.23 -22.59 19.28
CA LEU A 43 3.05 -21.13 19.17
C LEU A 43 4.38 -20.43 18.83
N THR A 44 5.48 -20.90 19.38
CA THR A 44 6.83 -20.41 19.08
C THR A 44 7.24 -20.60 17.61
N LYS A 45 6.96 -21.75 17.02
CA LYS A 45 7.21 -21.99 15.58
C LYS A 45 6.26 -21.19 14.71
N MET A 46 5.01 -21.04 15.13
CA MET A 46 4.04 -20.20 14.40
C MET A 46 4.45 -18.73 14.41
N VAL A 47 4.83 -18.18 15.55
CA VAL A 47 5.33 -16.81 15.69
C VAL A 47 6.61 -16.62 14.87
N GLY A 48 7.57 -17.53 14.95
CA GLY A 48 8.78 -17.48 14.15
C GLY A 48 8.53 -17.54 12.64
N THR A 49 7.56 -18.33 12.20
CA THR A 49 7.21 -18.41 10.77
C THR A 49 6.40 -17.21 10.31
N VAL A 50 5.46 -16.72 11.14
CA VAL A 50 4.59 -15.58 10.79
C VAL A 50 5.36 -14.26 10.80
N LEU A 51 6.32 -14.08 11.72
CA LEU A 51 7.13 -12.85 11.77
C LEU A 51 8.44 -12.98 11.00
N GLY A 52 9.09 -14.14 11.03
CA GLY A 52 10.38 -14.33 10.38
C GLY A 52 10.31 -14.45 8.87
N LYS A 53 9.24 -15.06 8.31
CA LYS A 53 9.09 -15.22 6.87
C LYS A 53 8.93 -13.87 6.13
N PRO A 54 8.08 -12.92 6.57
CA PRO A 54 8.00 -11.60 5.96
C PRO A 54 9.32 -10.85 5.97
N LEU A 55 10.02 -10.82 7.10
CA LEU A 55 11.31 -10.14 7.21
C LEU A 55 12.36 -10.78 6.29
N LYS A 56 12.43 -12.11 6.25
CA LYS A 56 13.34 -12.82 5.35
C LYS A 56 13.05 -12.47 3.89
N ILE A 57 11.78 -12.51 3.47
CA ILE A 57 11.39 -12.16 2.10
C ILE A 57 11.77 -10.71 1.82
N PHE A 58 11.50 -9.77 2.74
CA PHE A 58 11.85 -8.37 2.57
C PHE A 58 13.34 -8.17 2.24
N PHE A 59 14.24 -8.76 3.03
CA PHE A 59 15.68 -8.57 2.84
C PHE A 59 16.29 -9.38 1.67
N THR A 60 15.58 -10.40 1.18
CA THR A 60 16.06 -11.23 0.06
C THR A 60 15.55 -10.77 -1.31
N GLU A 61 14.52 -9.91 -1.34
CA GLU A 61 13.79 -9.53 -2.55
C GLU A 61 14.01 -8.05 -2.89
N PRO A 62 14.96 -7.69 -3.77
CA PRO A 62 15.29 -6.30 -4.07
C PRO A 62 14.10 -5.52 -4.65
N MET A 63 13.25 -6.20 -5.41
CA MET A 63 12.02 -5.63 -5.94
C MET A 63 11.06 -5.21 -4.83
N LEU A 64 10.84 -6.08 -3.83
CA LEU A 64 9.97 -5.79 -2.71
C LEU A 64 10.52 -4.63 -1.86
N ILE A 65 11.84 -4.55 -1.69
CA ILE A 65 12.50 -3.44 -0.97
C ILE A 65 12.18 -2.11 -1.65
N LEU A 66 12.40 -1.99 -2.96
CA LEU A 66 12.20 -0.73 -3.69
C LEU A 66 10.73 -0.30 -3.68
N VAL A 67 9.80 -1.22 -3.94
CA VAL A 67 8.35 -0.95 -3.86
C VAL A 67 7.96 -0.54 -2.45
N THR A 68 8.48 -1.22 -1.43
CA THR A 68 8.17 -0.90 -0.03
C THR A 68 8.72 0.46 0.38
N ILE A 69 9.93 0.82 -0.01
CA ILE A 69 10.51 2.15 0.27
C ILE A 69 9.64 3.25 -0.35
N TYR A 70 9.24 3.07 -1.61
CA TYR A 70 8.38 4.03 -2.29
C TYR A 70 7.02 4.19 -1.60
N MET A 71 6.34 3.08 -1.30
CA MET A 71 5.06 3.10 -0.57
C MET A 71 5.21 3.68 0.84
N SER A 72 6.32 3.38 1.53
CA SER A 72 6.59 3.86 2.88
C SER A 72 6.82 5.38 2.90
N PHE A 73 7.51 5.92 1.92
CA PHE A 73 7.67 7.36 1.76
C PHE A 73 6.33 8.07 1.54
N VAL A 74 5.50 7.56 0.63
CA VAL A 74 4.16 8.12 0.37
C VAL A 74 3.28 8.06 1.62
N TYR A 75 3.33 6.94 2.35
CA TYR A 75 2.59 6.75 3.59
C TYR A 75 3.09 7.67 4.71
N GLY A 76 4.40 7.77 4.89
CA GLY A 76 5.00 8.71 5.84
C GLY A 76 4.61 10.16 5.53
N THR A 77 4.63 10.55 4.27
CA THR A 77 4.19 11.88 3.82
C THR A 77 2.71 12.12 4.13
N LEU A 78 1.85 11.12 3.92
CA LEU A 78 0.43 11.20 4.30
C LEU A 78 0.27 11.49 5.80
N TYR A 79 0.99 10.78 6.66
CA TYR A 79 0.95 11.03 8.10
C TYR A 79 1.53 12.39 8.48
N LEU A 80 2.53 12.86 7.74
CA LEU A 80 3.09 14.19 7.94
C LEU A 80 2.09 15.30 7.61
N PHE A 81 1.16 15.07 6.70
CA PHE A 81 0.08 16.01 6.40
C PHE A 81 -0.83 16.26 7.61
N PHE A 82 -0.98 15.30 8.55
CA PHE A 82 -1.68 15.53 9.81
C PHE A 82 -0.98 16.58 10.69
N VAL A 83 0.32 16.79 10.51
CA VAL A 83 1.08 17.87 11.17
C VAL A 83 1.07 19.14 10.32
N ALA A 84 1.14 19.01 9.00
CA ALA A 84 1.21 20.15 8.08
C ALA A 84 -0.11 20.93 8.00
N TYR A 85 -1.26 20.24 8.03
CA TYR A 85 -2.57 20.86 7.88
C TYR A 85 -2.89 21.86 8.97
N PRO A 86 -2.78 21.56 10.29
CA PRO A 86 -2.93 22.56 11.34
C PRO A 86 -2.02 23.77 11.14
N ILE A 87 -0.75 23.56 10.79
CA ILE A 87 0.20 24.65 10.61
C ILE A 87 -0.20 25.55 9.42
N VAL A 88 -0.62 24.96 8.30
CA VAL A 88 -0.99 25.73 7.10
C VAL A 88 -2.36 26.38 7.24
N PHE A 89 -3.37 25.63 7.67
CA PHE A 89 -4.74 26.13 7.66
C PHE A 89 -5.13 26.89 8.95
N GLU A 90 -4.70 26.45 10.13
CA GLU A 90 -5.00 27.13 11.38
C GLU A 90 -4.00 28.27 11.64
N LEU A 91 -2.69 27.99 11.69
CA LEU A 91 -1.70 29.01 12.07
C LEU A 91 -1.44 30.05 10.97
N MET A 92 -1.40 29.66 9.67
CA MET A 92 -1.07 30.59 8.59
C MET A 92 -2.31 31.27 8.00
N HIS A 93 -3.43 30.57 7.82
CA HIS A 93 -4.66 31.12 7.24
C HIS A 93 -5.68 31.56 8.29
N GLY A 94 -5.43 31.32 9.60
CA GLY A 94 -6.29 31.78 10.70
C GLY A 94 -7.65 31.07 10.75
N LEU A 95 -7.76 29.87 10.19
CA LEU A 95 -9.00 29.09 10.29
C LEU A 95 -9.19 28.54 11.71
N SER A 96 -10.42 28.35 12.13
CA SER A 96 -10.69 27.64 13.39
C SER A 96 -10.31 26.18 13.30
N SER A 97 -9.96 25.53 14.42
CA SER A 97 -9.59 24.09 14.46
C SER A 97 -10.69 23.18 13.88
N GLY A 98 -11.97 23.58 13.98
CA GLY A 98 -13.07 22.86 13.32
C GLY A 98 -13.05 23.00 11.79
N ALA A 99 -12.74 24.20 11.30
CA ALA A 99 -12.62 24.45 9.85
C ALA A 99 -11.37 23.77 9.27
N GLU A 100 -10.25 23.74 10.02
CA GLU A 100 -9.04 23.01 9.65
C GLU A 100 -9.34 21.51 9.46
N GLY A 101 -10.09 20.89 10.38
CA GLY A 101 -10.52 19.50 10.23
C GLY A 101 -11.34 19.25 8.95
N LEU A 102 -12.16 20.22 8.51
CA LEU A 102 -12.89 20.14 7.25
C LEU A 102 -11.98 20.19 6.01
N MET A 103 -10.76 20.74 6.11
CA MET A 103 -9.81 20.76 4.99
C MET A 103 -9.34 19.35 4.59
N PHE A 104 -9.40 18.36 5.50
CA PHE A 104 -9.19 16.97 5.15
C PHE A 104 -10.24 16.39 4.19
N LEU A 105 -11.38 17.03 4.04
CA LEU A 105 -12.36 16.66 3.01
C LEU A 105 -11.77 16.79 1.60
N GLY A 106 -10.88 17.76 1.36
CA GLY A 106 -10.18 17.88 0.08
C GLY A 106 -9.41 16.59 -0.25
N PHE A 107 -8.62 16.10 0.69
CA PHE A 107 -7.91 14.82 0.57
C PHE A 107 -8.89 13.63 0.35
N SER A 108 -9.96 13.58 1.13
CA SER A 108 -10.96 12.50 1.05
C SER A 108 -11.66 12.51 -0.31
N VAL A 109 -12.12 13.67 -0.80
CA VAL A 109 -12.76 13.81 -2.11
C VAL A 109 -11.79 13.37 -3.22
N GLY A 110 -10.53 13.81 -3.17
CA GLY A 110 -9.51 13.35 -4.11
C GLY A 110 -9.31 11.84 -4.10
N SER A 111 -9.29 11.24 -2.91
CA SER A 111 -9.20 9.79 -2.76
C SER A 111 -10.43 9.07 -3.32
N PHE A 112 -11.64 9.60 -3.11
CA PHE A 112 -12.86 9.04 -3.72
C PHE A 112 -12.84 9.11 -5.24
N ILE A 113 -12.38 10.23 -5.83
CA ILE A 113 -12.20 10.35 -7.29
C ILE A 113 -11.22 9.29 -7.78
N GLY A 114 -10.11 9.12 -7.07
CA GLY A 114 -9.12 8.08 -7.37
C GLY A 114 -9.70 6.66 -7.29
N ALA A 115 -10.47 6.36 -6.24
CA ALA A 115 -11.13 5.07 -6.08
C ALA A 115 -12.12 4.80 -7.23
N PHE A 116 -12.92 5.78 -7.58
CA PHE A 116 -13.85 5.69 -8.70
C PHE A 116 -13.12 5.38 -10.02
N TYR A 117 -12.03 6.10 -10.31
CA TYR A 117 -11.21 5.83 -11.48
C TYR A 117 -10.65 4.40 -11.47
N CYS A 118 -10.08 3.94 -10.34
CA CYS A 118 -9.53 2.59 -10.25
C CYS A 118 -10.59 1.51 -10.47
N ILE A 119 -11.80 1.66 -9.91
CA ILE A 119 -12.86 0.67 -10.02
C ILE A 119 -13.45 0.65 -11.44
N PHE A 120 -13.72 1.81 -12.04
CA PHE A 120 -14.49 1.88 -13.29
C PHE A 120 -13.61 1.96 -14.54
N VAL A 121 -12.40 2.48 -14.44
CA VAL A 121 -11.51 2.67 -15.60
C VAL A 121 -10.36 1.66 -15.56
N ASP A 122 -9.55 1.68 -14.51
CA ASP A 122 -8.34 0.85 -14.43
C ASP A 122 -8.68 -0.65 -14.43
N GLN A 123 -9.65 -1.06 -13.62
CA GLN A 123 -10.07 -2.45 -13.54
C GLN A 123 -10.65 -2.95 -14.88
N ARG A 124 -11.49 -2.16 -15.54
CA ARG A 124 -12.04 -2.53 -16.85
C ARG A 124 -10.96 -2.61 -17.93
N MET A 125 -10.01 -1.67 -17.92
CA MET A 125 -8.89 -1.68 -18.85
C MET A 125 -8.01 -2.91 -18.66
N TYR A 126 -7.74 -3.28 -17.40
CA TYR A 126 -7.01 -4.49 -17.04
C TYR A 126 -7.75 -5.76 -17.50
N GLU A 127 -9.05 -5.88 -17.21
CA GLU A 127 -9.88 -7.03 -17.62
C GLU A 127 -9.94 -7.18 -19.14
N SER A 128 -10.08 -6.07 -19.88
CA SER A 128 -10.06 -6.08 -21.35
C SER A 128 -8.72 -6.58 -21.90
N LYS A 129 -7.60 -6.15 -21.31
CA LYS A 129 -6.27 -6.65 -21.69
C LYS A 129 -6.11 -8.13 -21.34
N ARG A 130 -6.59 -8.55 -20.18
CA ARG A 130 -6.55 -9.95 -19.73
C ARG A 130 -7.37 -10.87 -20.64
N GLN A 131 -8.53 -10.44 -21.12
CA GLN A 131 -9.34 -11.20 -22.06
C GLN A 131 -8.65 -11.37 -23.42
N ARG A 132 -7.84 -10.39 -23.84
CA ARG A 132 -7.11 -10.44 -25.13
C ARG A 132 -5.83 -11.28 -25.07
N HIS A 133 -5.12 -11.28 -23.94
CA HIS A 133 -3.81 -11.92 -23.80
C HIS A 133 -3.85 -13.19 -22.91
N GLY A 134 -4.98 -13.54 -22.33
CA GLY A 134 -5.16 -14.73 -21.49
C GLY A 134 -4.33 -14.71 -20.19
N SER A 135 -3.69 -15.84 -19.89
CA SER A 135 -2.80 -16.01 -18.73
C SER A 135 -1.45 -15.30 -18.85
N ASP A 136 -1.08 -14.88 -20.05
CA ASP A 136 0.26 -14.33 -20.36
C ASP A 136 0.37 -12.83 -20.14
N LEU A 137 -0.63 -12.23 -19.46
CA LEU A 137 -0.60 -10.81 -19.16
C LEU A 137 0.43 -10.52 -18.07
N ALA A 138 1.44 -9.74 -18.44
CA ALA A 138 2.52 -9.34 -17.52
C ALA A 138 1.99 -8.52 -16.33
N PRO A 139 2.41 -8.82 -15.08
CA PRO A 139 1.99 -8.07 -13.89
C PRO A 139 2.28 -6.58 -13.95
N GLU A 140 3.27 -6.19 -14.75
CA GLU A 140 3.68 -4.79 -14.97
C GLU A 140 2.55 -3.90 -15.52
N VAL A 141 1.51 -4.49 -16.12
CA VAL A 141 0.33 -3.74 -16.58
C VAL A 141 -0.38 -3.01 -15.44
N ARG A 142 -0.30 -3.53 -14.20
CA ARG A 142 -0.82 -2.87 -12.99
C ARG A 142 -0.09 -1.57 -12.65
N LEU A 143 1.14 -1.40 -13.13
CA LEU A 143 1.94 -0.21 -12.85
C LEU A 143 1.55 1.00 -13.70
N TYR A 144 0.70 0.82 -14.71
CA TYR A 144 0.26 1.94 -15.56
C TYR A 144 -0.36 3.09 -14.75
N THR A 145 -1.26 2.78 -13.83
CA THR A 145 -1.89 3.76 -12.94
C THR A 145 -0.86 4.38 -11.97
N CYS A 146 0.14 3.60 -11.52
CA CYS A 146 1.24 4.13 -10.71
C CYS A 146 2.12 5.12 -11.49
N MET A 147 2.33 4.90 -12.80
CA MET A 147 3.06 5.84 -13.67
C MET A 147 2.33 7.18 -13.82
N ILE A 148 1.00 7.19 -13.82
CA ILE A 148 0.19 8.42 -13.80
C ILE A 148 0.27 9.09 -12.42
N ALA A 149 0.30 8.29 -11.37
CA ALA A 149 0.31 8.80 -10.00
C ALA A 149 1.62 9.47 -9.59
N ALA A 150 2.77 9.02 -10.12
CA ALA A 150 4.07 9.57 -9.76
C ALA A 150 4.23 11.07 -10.09
N PRO A 151 3.93 11.55 -11.31
CA PRO A 151 3.91 12.99 -11.59
C PRO A 151 2.84 13.73 -10.76
N LEU A 152 1.66 13.13 -10.60
CA LEU A 152 0.56 13.73 -9.84
C LEU A 152 0.97 13.97 -8.38
N LEU A 153 1.65 13.01 -7.75
CA LEU A 153 2.20 13.13 -6.40
C LEU A 153 3.20 14.29 -6.32
N THR A 154 4.16 14.32 -7.23
CA THR A 154 5.20 15.36 -7.23
C THR A 154 4.63 16.76 -7.43
N ILE A 155 3.73 16.91 -8.41
CA ILE A 155 3.07 18.18 -8.69
C ILE A 155 2.23 18.63 -7.50
N SER A 156 1.46 17.73 -6.88
CA SER A 156 0.62 18.07 -5.73
C SER A 156 1.42 18.58 -4.55
N LEU A 157 2.59 17.97 -4.26
CA LEU A 157 3.47 18.40 -3.17
C LEU A 157 4.10 19.77 -3.45
N PHE A 158 4.57 20.02 -4.67
CA PHE A 158 5.06 21.36 -5.05
C PHE A 158 3.94 22.39 -5.00
N TRP A 159 2.77 22.07 -5.53
CA TRP A 159 1.63 22.96 -5.49
C TRP A 159 1.23 23.29 -4.05
N PHE A 160 1.10 22.31 -3.18
CA PHE A 160 0.81 22.54 -1.76
C PHE A 160 1.90 23.41 -1.10
N ALA A 161 3.19 23.12 -1.34
CA ALA A 161 4.30 23.89 -0.79
C ALA A 161 4.26 25.38 -1.18
N TRP A 162 3.98 25.67 -2.45
CA TRP A 162 4.02 27.05 -2.96
C TRP A 162 2.73 27.83 -2.73
N THR A 163 1.66 27.18 -2.33
CA THR A 163 0.38 27.83 -2.05
C THR A 163 0.06 27.91 -0.54
N SER A 164 0.94 27.41 0.32
CA SER A 164 0.81 27.49 1.77
C SER A 164 1.18 28.87 2.34
N TYR A 165 0.76 29.96 1.68
CA TYR A 165 0.99 31.31 2.14
C TYR A 165 -0.32 31.99 2.57
N PRO A 166 -0.30 32.86 3.60
CA PRO A 166 -1.48 33.61 4.03
C PRO A 166 -2.09 34.53 2.95
N SER A 167 -1.26 34.96 1.98
CA SER A 167 -1.69 35.79 0.84
C SER A 167 -2.44 35.04 -0.25
N ILE A 168 -2.37 33.70 -0.26
CA ILE A 168 -3.03 32.84 -1.23
C ILE A 168 -4.30 32.28 -0.61
N SER A 169 -5.38 32.19 -1.38
CA SER A 169 -6.62 31.59 -0.89
C SER A 169 -6.42 30.15 -0.43
N PHE A 170 -6.98 29.81 0.74
CA PHE A 170 -6.94 28.44 1.32
C PHE A 170 -7.51 27.35 0.40
N TRP A 171 -8.28 27.70 -0.61
CA TRP A 171 -8.77 26.77 -1.62
C TRP A 171 -7.63 26.12 -2.45
N SER A 172 -6.54 26.85 -2.66
CA SER A 172 -5.42 26.36 -3.46
C SER A 172 -4.69 25.19 -2.80
N PRO A 173 -4.20 25.28 -1.54
CA PRO A 173 -3.61 24.13 -0.86
C PRO A 173 -4.63 23.00 -0.58
N LEU A 174 -5.93 23.32 -0.46
CA LEU A 174 -6.99 22.31 -0.34
C LEU A 174 -7.06 21.42 -1.60
N VAL A 175 -7.10 22.03 -2.79
CA VAL A 175 -7.13 21.31 -4.07
C VAL A 175 -5.85 20.49 -4.27
N ALA A 176 -4.70 21.07 -3.91
CA ALA A 176 -3.42 20.34 -3.94
C ALA A 176 -3.44 19.10 -3.01
N GLY A 177 -4.04 19.22 -1.82
CA GLY A 177 -4.27 18.09 -0.91
C GLY A 177 -5.19 17.02 -1.50
N GLY A 178 -6.23 17.42 -2.24
CA GLY A 178 -7.10 16.50 -2.98
C GLY A 178 -6.33 15.73 -4.05
N MET A 179 -5.51 16.43 -4.83
CA MET A 179 -4.66 15.81 -5.85
C MET A 179 -3.64 14.83 -5.22
N PHE A 180 -3.08 15.18 -4.07
CA PHE A 180 -2.22 14.29 -3.28
C PHE A 180 -2.97 13.03 -2.82
N GLY A 181 -4.23 13.16 -2.38
CA GLY A 181 -5.09 12.03 -2.00
C GLY A 181 -5.34 11.07 -3.17
N THR A 182 -5.65 11.61 -4.36
CA THR A 182 -5.81 10.81 -5.60
C THR A 182 -4.53 10.05 -5.94
N ALA A 183 -3.38 10.75 -5.94
CA ALA A 183 -2.07 10.15 -6.25
C ALA A 183 -1.69 9.04 -5.26
N THR A 184 -1.90 9.30 -3.98
CA THR A 184 -1.64 8.33 -2.90
C THR A 184 -2.45 7.05 -3.13
N LEU A 185 -3.74 7.16 -3.38
CA LEU A 185 -4.61 6.01 -3.61
C LEU A 185 -4.19 5.21 -4.85
N PHE A 186 -3.86 5.88 -5.95
CA PHE A 186 -3.36 5.24 -7.17
C PHE A 186 -2.09 4.43 -6.90
N ILE A 187 -1.11 5.01 -6.20
CA ILE A 187 0.14 4.33 -5.85
C ILE A 187 -0.14 3.09 -5.00
N PHE A 188 -0.98 3.23 -3.97
CA PHE A 188 -1.28 2.13 -3.06
C PHE A 188 -1.99 0.98 -3.76
N LEU A 189 -3.07 1.24 -4.49
CA LEU A 189 -3.83 0.19 -5.18
C LEU A 189 -2.99 -0.50 -6.25
N SER A 190 -2.28 0.28 -7.07
CA SER A 190 -1.43 -0.23 -8.13
C SER A 190 -0.30 -1.12 -7.61
N LEU A 191 0.44 -0.66 -6.59
CA LEU A 191 1.58 -1.40 -6.06
C LEU A 191 1.15 -2.60 -5.20
N LEU A 192 0.05 -2.52 -4.43
CA LEU A 192 -0.47 -3.67 -3.69
C LEU A 192 -0.96 -4.77 -4.60
N THR A 193 -1.67 -4.44 -5.68
CA THR A 193 -2.09 -5.42 -6.69
C THR A 193 -0.89 -6.00 -7.42
N TYR A 194 0.11 -5.19 -7.75
CA TYR A 194 1.36 -5.66 -8.35
C TYR A 194 2.11 -6.65 -7.46
N ILE A 195 2.31 -6.34 -6.16
CA ILE A 195 2.92 -7.28 -5.19
C ILE A 195 2.13 -8.58 -5.14
N THR A 196 0.80 -8.51 -5.13
CA THR A 196 -0.07 -9.68 -5.06
C THR A 196 0.09 -10.59 -6.28
N GLU A 197 0.19 -10.01 -7.48
CA GLU A 197 0.35 -10.75 -8.73
C GLU A 197 1.76 -11.33 -8.89
N VAL A 198 2.79 -10.61 -8.45
CA VAL A 198 4.18 -11.09 -8.55
C VAL A 198 4.49 -12.21 -7.55
N TYR A 199 4.00 -12.07 -6.29
CA TYR A 199 4.37 -13.03 -5.23
C TYR A 199 3.33 -14.11 -4.97
N LEU A 200 2.23 -14.21 -5.70
CA LEU A 200 1.11 -15.15 -5.58
C LEU A 200 1.09 -16.02 -4.30
N ALA A 201 1.88 -17.09 -4.26
CA ALA A 201 1.94 -18.02 -3.12
C ALA A 201 2.48 -17.37 -1.83
N ASN A 202 3.31 -16.34 -1.95
CA ASN A 202 3.92 -15.61 -0.85
C ASN A 202 3.34 -14.20 -0.65
N ALA A 203 2.28 -13.83 -1.39
CA ALA A 203 1.70 -12.49 -1.38
C ALA A 203 1.36 -11.99 0.03
N ALA A 204 0.75 -12.83 0.86
CA ALA A 204 0.43 -12.47 2.25
C ALA A 204 1.67 -12.10 3.07
N SER A 205 2.80 -12.80 2.88
CA SER A 205 4.05 -12.49 3.57
C SER A 205 4.71 -11.24 3.03
N ALA A 206 4.66 -11.01 1.70
CA ALA A 206 5.18 -9.80 1.06
C ALA A 206 4.40 -8.55 1.48
N ILE A 207 3.07 -8.62 1.51
CA ILE A 207 2.20 -7.53 1.98
C ILE A 207 2.42 -7.26 3.49
N ALA A 208 2.58 -8.32 4.31
CA ALA A 208 2.87 -8.15 5.73
C ALA A 208 4.21 -7.43 5.95
N ALA A 209 5.26 -7.81 5.22
CA ALA A 209 6.56 -7.14 5.26
C ALA A 209 6.45 -5.66 4.87
N ASN A 210 5.78 -5.37 3.74
CA ASN A 210 5.49 -4.01 3.30
C ASN A 210 4.76 -3.20 4.37
N THR A 211 3.74 -3.80 5.01
CA THR A 211 2.94 -3.12 6.03
C THR A 211 3.76 -2.75 7.27
N VAL A 212 4.66 -3.63 7.73
CA VAL A 212 5.53 -3.36 8.89
C VAL A 212 6.44 -2.15 8.60
N VAL A 213 7.15 -2.15 7.49
CA VAL A 213 8.07 -1.06 7.12
C VAL A 213 7.32 0.24 6.90
N ARG A 214 6.21 0.20 6.17
CA ARG A 214 5.36 1.35 5.91
C ARG A 214 4.82 1.97 7.21
N SER A 215 4.38 1.14 8.15
CA SER A 215 3.88 1.62 9.45
C SER A 215 4.99 2.26 10.29
N ALA A 216 6.23 1.78 10.20
CA ALA A 216 7.37 2.41 10.85
C ALA A 216 7.63 3.82 10.29
N PHE A 217 7.52 4.02 8.98
CA PHE A 217 7.61 5.35 8.36
C PHE A 217 6.43 6.24 8.79
N GLY A 218 5.20 5.70 8.82
CA GLY A 218 4.02 6.43 9.28
C GLY A 218 4.11 6.89 10.73
N ALA A 219 4.77 6.11 11.60
CA ALA A 219 5.05 6.51 12.97
C ALA A 219 6.22 7.51 13.07
N GLY A 220 7.30 7.28 12.30
CA GLY A 220 8.51 8.10 12.38
C GLY A 220 8.36 9.50 11.81
N PHE A 221 7.65 9.66 10.69
CA PHE A 221 7.54 10.95 10.00
C PHE A 221 6.90 12.05 10.86
N PRO A 222 5.76 11.84 11.55
CA PRO A 222 5.20 12.86 12.43
C PRO A 222 6.13 13.24 13.60
N MET A 223 6.96 12.32 14.09
CA MET A 223 7.85 12.60 15.23
C MET A 223 8.85 13.73 14.95
N PHE A 224 9.41 13.79 13.76
CA PHE A 224 10.29 14.89 13.37
C PHE A 224 9.55 15.98 12.58
N GLY A 225 8.33 15.69 12.15
CA GLY A 225 7.54 16.55 11.28
C GLY A 225 7.32 17.93 11.87
N GLN A 226 6.86 18.00 13.10
CA GLN A 226 6.63 19.29 13.76
C GLN A 226 7.89 20.14 13.77
N GLN A 227 9.02 19.61 14.24
CA GLN A 227 10.30 20.32 14.28
C GLN A 227 10.78 20.73 12.88
N MET A 228 10.56 19.88 11.88
CA MET A 228 10.91 20.19 10.48
C MET A 228 10.08 21.38 9.96
N TYR A 229 8.78 21.42 10.22
CA TYR A 229 7.91 22.50 9.76
C TYR A 229 8.15 23.81 10.52
N GLU A 230 8.49 23.76 11.79
CA GLU A 230 8.86 24.94 12.61
C GLU A 230 10.21 25.54 12.14
N THR A 231 11.22 24.69 11.87
CA THR A 231 12.57 25.13 11.50
C THR A 231 12.65 25.61 10.06
N LEU A 232 12.13 24.82 9.11
CA LEU A 232 12.27 25.08 7.66
C LEU A 232 11.15 25.99 7.12
N LYS A 233 10.10 26.26 7.91
CA LYS A 233 8.81 26.84 7.49
C LYS A 233 8.05 25.90 6.52
N PRO A 234 6.69 25.96 6.45
CA PRO A 234 5.86 25.00 5.70
C PRO A 234 6.22 24.85 4.24
N ARG A 235 6.59 25.95 3.57
CA ARG A 235 7.01 25.93 2.18
C ARG A 235 8.20 25.01 1.95
N TRP A 236 9.32 25.25 2.66
CA TRP A 236 10.55 24.50 2.43
C TRP A 236 10.46 23.08 2.96
N ALA A 237 9.76 22.86 4.08
CA ALA A 237 9.50 21.53 4.61
C ALA A 237 8.78 20.64 3.58
N THR A 238 7.72 21.17 2.97
CA THR A 238 7.00 20.42 1.93
C THR A 238 7.79 20.33 0.62
N CYS A 239 8.60 21.35 0.26
CA CYS A 239 9.50 21.26 -0.89
C CYS A 239 10.53 20.13 -0.75
N VAL A 240 11.08 19.87 0.43
CA VAL A 240 11.99 18.73 0.65
C VAL A 240 11.27 17.42 0.29
N LEU A 241 10.03 17.23 0.74
CA LEU A 241 9.25 16.05 0.39
C LEU A 241 8.98 15.97 -1.11
N ALA A 242 8.68 17.12 -1.75
CA ALA A 242 8.46 17.18 -3.19
C ALA A 242 9.72 16.81 -3.99
N PHE A 243 10.91 17.22 -3.55
CA PHE A 243 12.17 16.82 -4.18
C PHE A 243 12.47 15.34 -3.98
N ILE A 244 12.17 14.77 -2.82
CA ILE A 244 12.28 13.32 -2.60
C ILE A 244 11.31 12.58 -3.51
N ALA A 245 10.05 13.04 -3.62
CA ALA A 245 9.07 12.47 -4.56
C ALA A 245 9.55 12.55 -6.01
N LEU A 246 10.18 13.67 -6.38
CA LEU A 246 10.78 13.85 -7.72
C LEU A 246 11.95 12.88 -7.95
N ALA A 247 12.80 12.66 -6.95
CA ALA A 247 13.87 11.66 -7.05
C ALA A 247 13.34 10.23 -7.17
N MET A 248 12.18 9.94 -6.57
CA MET A 248 11.52 8.65 -6.65
C MET A 248 10.59 8.50 -7.86
N PHE A 249 10.33 9.59 -8.59
CA PHE A 249 9.48 9.62 -9.78
C PHE A 249 9.83 8.56 -10.83
N PRO A 250 11.11 8.27 -11.15
CA PRO A 250 11.45 7.28 -12.17
C PRO A 250 11.16 5.82 -11.73
N ILE A 251 10.93 5.54 -10.45
CA ILE A 251 10.75 4.17 -9.94
C ILE A 251 9.63 3.41 -10.67
N PRO A 252 8.37 3.90 -10.78
CA PRO A 252 7.32 3.18 -11.50
C PRO A 252 7.64 2.94 -12.98
N PHE A 253 8.34 3.87 -13.63
CA PHE A 253 8.73 3.75 -15.03
C PHE A 253 9.81 2.68 -15.23
N VAL A 254 10.79 2.62 -14.33
CA VAL A 254 11.82 1.58 -14.32
C VAL A 254 11.21 0.21 -14.10
N PHE A 255 10.28 0.09 -13.14
CA PHE A 255 9.56 -1.17 -12.92
C PHE A 255 8.70 -1.58 -14.10
N TYR A 256 8.03 -0.65 -14.75
CA TYR A 256 7.25 -0.92 -15.95
C TYR A 256 8.12 -1.42 -17.12
N ARG A 257 9.30 -0.80 -17.31
CA ARG A 257 10.21 -1.13 -18.43
C ARG A 257 11.07 -2.35 -18.18
N TYR A 258 11.58 -2.50 -16.97
CA TYR A 258 12.56 -3.52 -16.59
C TYR A 258 12.02 -4.53 -15.56
N GLY A 259 10.72 -4.55 -15.31
CA GLY A 259 10.11 -5.40 -14.29
C GLY A 259 10.41 -6.87 -14.47
N HIS A 260 10.40 -7.38 -15.71
CA HIS A 260 10.75 -8.76 -16.01
C HIS A 260 12.21 -9.10 -15.63
N VAL A 261 13.17 -8.19 -15.86
CA VAL A 261 14.57 -8.36 -15.46
C VAL A 261 14.72 -8.32 -13.94
N ILE A 262 14.03 -7.40 -13.28
CA ILE A 262 14.09 -7.27 -11.82
C ILE A 262 13.46 -8.50 -11.16
N ARG A 263 12.41 -9.07 -11.75
CA ARG A 263 11.79 -10.33 -11.27
C ARG A 263 12.72 -11.52 -11.42
N SER A 264 13.53 -11.59 -12.47
CA SER A 264 14.47 -12.69 -12.66
C SER A 264 15.56 -12.74 -11.58
N TRP A 265 15.82 -11.64 -10.89
CA TRP A 265 16.72 -11.59 -9.73
C TRP A 265 16.03 -12.03 -8.42
N SER A 266 14.71 -12.11 -8.41
CA SER A 266 13.89 -12.47 -7.26
C SER A 266 13.74 -14.00 -7.18
N LYS A 267 14.01 -14.57 -6.01
CA LYS A 267 13.90 -16.04 -5.78
C LYS A 267 12.47 -16.50 -5.47
N ASN A 268 11.63 -15.60 -5.02
CA ASN A 268 10.26 -15.90 -4.58
C ASN A 268 9.18 -15.26 -5.47
N ALA A 269 9.57 -14.44 -6.45
CA ALA A 269 8.67 -14.01 -7.51
C ALA A 269 8.46 -15.17 -8.49
N MET A 270 7.31 -15.21 -9.16
CA MET A 270 7.12 -16.16 -10.25
C MET A 270 8.18 -15.88 -11.33
N SER A 271 9.19 -16.73 -11.37
CA SER A 271 10.00 -16.93 -12.57
C SER A 271 9.10 -17.67 -13.56
N GLU A 272 8.92 -17.10 -14.70
CA GLU A 272 8.11 -17.50 -15.84
C GLU A 272 7.71 -18.99 -15.91
N LEU A 273 6.41 -19.18 -16.16
CA LEU A 273 5.97 -20.29 -17.02
C LEU A 273 6.29 -19.98 -18.46
#